data_51e3d32be6832d709d9066f417d902c6
#
_entry.id   51e3d32be6832d709d9066f417d902c6
#
_cell.length_a   1.000
_cell.length_b   1.000
_cell.length_c   1.000
_cell.angle_alpha   90.00
_cell.angle_beta   90.00
_cell.angle_gamma   90.00
#
_symmetry.space_group_name_H-M   'P 1'
#
loop_
_entity.id
_entity.type
_entity.pdbx_description
1 polymer ?
#
loop_
_entity_poly.entity_id
_entity_poly.type
_entity_poly.pdbx_seq_one_letter_code
_entity_poly.pdbx_strand_id
1 'polypeptide(L)'
;MNNVLIHYGVKGMKWGVRKDRDTVFVSGSSKTTFEDSGYYRKDLPKPVRDELDSHMSKGSNFVVGDAPGIDRQVQDYLNSKDYTNVVVYGPGKAVRYSANKNWKTNPVDAPEFEMGSKEWLAKKDIEMSNVSNKGIAIVLDNGSSATRKNVDRLIDAYKDVKVYELNALGEEYDSWIDPQKGKSK
;
A
#
# COMPACT_ATOMS: atom_id res chain seq x y z
N MET A 1 32.70 -19.78 -38.77
CA MET A 1 31.22 -19.70 -38.75
C MET A 1 30.83 -18.50 -37.90
N ASN A 2 30.34 -17.43 -38.53
CA ASN A 2 29.95 -16.23 -37.80
C ASN A 2 28.52 -16.43 -37.27
N ASN A 3 28.40 -16.57 -35.95
CA ASN A 3 27.09 -16.55 -35.30
C ASN A 3 26.56 -15.11 -35.29
N VAL A 4 25.66 -14.80 -36.20
CA VAL A 4 24.91 -13.56 -36.19
C VAL A 4 23.75 -13.71 -35.20
N LEU A 5 23.82 -13.01 -34.09
CA LEU A 5 22.69 -12.91 -33.12
C LEU A 5 21.64 -11.98 -33.72
N ILE A 6 20.55 -12.55 -34.23
CA ILE A 6 19.42 -11.77 -34.73
C ILE A 6 18.48 -11.47 -33.55
N HIS A 7 18.42 -10.21 -33.12
CA HIS A 7 17.49 -9.74 -32.12
C HIS A 7 16.18 -9.34 -32.81
N TYR A 8 15.11 -10.07 -32.54
CA TYR A 8 13.75 -9.67 -32.94
C TYR A 8 13.22 -8.66 -31.92
N GLY A 9 13.28 -7.38 -32.26
CA GLY A 9 12.62 -6.32 -31.48
C GLY A 9 11.10 -6.35 -31.69
N VAL A 10 10.32 -6.35 -30.62
CA VAL A 10 8.89 -6.13 -30.70
C VAL A 10 8.66 -4.66 -31.09
N LYS A 11 7.91 -4.43 -32.19
CA LYS A 11 7.63 -3.09 -32.73
C LYS A 11 6.97 -2.24 -31.64
N GLY A 12 7.63 -1.16 -31.22
CA GLY A 12 7.15 -0.26 -30.17
C GLY A 12 7.92 -0.31 -28.84
N MET A 13 8.83 -1.28 -28.63
CA MET A 13 9.71 -1.25 -27.48
C MET A 13 10.98 -0.45 -27.79
N LYS A 14 11.20 0.67 -27.09
CA LYS A 14 12.49 1.32 -27.04
C LYS A 14 13.46 0.44 -26.23
N TRP A 15 14.54 -0.01 -26.82
CA TRP A 15 15.64 -0.70 -26.11
C TRP A 15 16.12 0.19 -24.97
N GLY A 16 16.26 -0.39 -23.78
CA GLY A 16 16.76 0.34 -22.59
C GLY A 16 15.68 1.07 -21.77
N VAL A 17 14.43 1.04 -22.16
CA VAL A 17 13.34 1.51 -21.27
C VAL A 17 13.18 0.46 -20.18
N ARG A 18 13.69 0.74 -18.97
CA ARG A 18 13.34 -0.01 -17.78
C ARG A 18 11.81 0.05 -17.69
N LYS A 19 11.15 -1.10 -17.62
CA LYS A 19 9.74 -1.16 -17.25
C LYS A 19 9.62 -0.36 -15.96
N ASP A 20 8.83 0.70 -15.96
CA ASP A 20 8.64 1.51 -14.76
C ASP A 20 8.29 0.57 -13.62
N ARG A 21 9.00 0.73 -12.50
CA ARG A 21 8.76 -0.10 -11.31
C ARG A 21 7.35 0.17 -10.83
N ASP A 22 6.65 -0.87 -10.44
CA ASP A 22 5.37 -0.69 -9.78
C ASP A 22 5.53 0.19 -8.55
N THR A 23 4.59 1.10 -8.34
CA THR A 23 4.44 1.87 -7.11
C THR A 23 3.19 1.37 -6.42
N VAL A 24 3.37 0.77 -5.25
CA VAL A 24 2.34 0.06 -4.49
C VAL A 24 1.90 0.91 -3.31
N PHE A 25 0.64 1.30 -3.29
CA PHE A 25 0.02 1.92 -2.12
C PHE A 25 -0.43 0.84 -1.15
N VAL A 26 0.12 0.81 0.06
CA VAL A 26 -0.32 -0.08 1.12
C VAL A 26 -1.19 0.71 2.09
N SER A 27 -2.45 0.30 2.22
CA SER A 27 -3.46 0.94 3.08
C SER A 27 -4.04 -0.06 4.05
N GLY A 28 -4.22 0.34 5.30
CA GLY A 28 -4.81 -0.51 6.30
C GLY A 28 -5.42 0.24 7.48
N SER A 29 -6.08 -0.50 8.36
CA SER A 29 -6.72 0.08 9.53
C SER A 29 -5.71 0.72 10.49
N SER A 30 -6.05 1.90 11.01
CA SER A 30 -5.30 2.52 12.10
C SER A 30 -5.54 1.83 13.45
N LYS A 31 -6.57 1.02 13.57
CA LYS A 31 -6.92 0.28 14.78
C LYS A 31 -6.47 -1.17 14.62
N THR A 32 -5.26 -1.48 15.03
CA THR A 32 -4.77 -2.87 15.12
C THR A 32 -4.83 -3.40 16.54
N THR A 33 -5.09 -2.52 17.51
CA THR A 33 -5.38 -2.90 18.87
C THR A 33 -6.85 -3.21 18.96
N PHE A 34 -7.17 -4.45 19.11
CA PHE A 34 -8.47 -4.92 19.58
C PHE A 34 -8.52 -4.77 21.10
N GLU A 35 -8.27 -3.56 21.60
CA GLU A 35 -8.25 -3.27 23.03
C GLU A 35 -9.57 -3.70 23.71
N ASP A 36 -10.68 -3.58 23.00
CA ASP A 36 -11.98 -4.04 23.47
C ASP A 36 -12.17 -5.56 23.43
N SER A 37 -11.35 -6.29 22.70
CA SER A 37 -11.43 -7.75 22.54
C SER A 37 -10.27 -8.52 23.18
N GLY A 38 -9.26 -7.81 23.73
CA GLY A 38 -8.05 -8.41 24.27
C GLY A 38 -7.08 -8.96 23.23
N TYR A 39 -7.34 -8.71 21.95
CA TYR A 39 -6.47 -9.15 20.86
C TYR A 39 -5.53 -8.05 20.41
N TYR A 40 -4.24 -8.28 20.59
CA TYR A 40 -3.16 -7.48 20.00
C TYR A 40 -2.44 -8.32 18.95
N ARG A 41 -2.50 -7.90 17.69
CA ARG A 41 -1.70 -8.52 16.65
C ARG A 41 -0.43 -7.72 16.42
N LYS A 42 0.69 -8.35 16.75
CA LYS A 42 2.02 -7.74 16.61
C LYS A 42 2.51 -7.78 15.16
N ASP A 43 2.12 -8.81 14.41
CA ASP A 43 2.69 -9.10 13.08
C ASP A 43 1.62 -9.10 11.97
N LEU A 44 2.05 -8.71 10.78
CA LEU A 44 1.23 -8.85 9.58
C LEU A 44 0.92 -10.33 9.30
N PRO A 45 -0.28 -10.66 8.77
CA PRO A 45 -0.61 -12.00 8.32
C PRO A 45 0.38 -12.51 7.27
N LYS A 46 0.60 -13.82 7.27
CA LYS A 46 1.52 -14.44 6.31
C LYS A 46 1.21 -14.07 4.85
N PRO A 47 -0.05 -14.15 4.36
CA PRO A 47 -0.35 -13.79 2.96
C PRO A 47 -0.03 -12.34 2.61
N VAL A 48 -0.22 -11.41 3.55
CA VAL A 48 0.18 -10.01 3.37
C VAL A 48 1.70 -9.89 3.26
N ARG A 49 2.44 -10.60 4.13
CA ARG A 49 3.91 -10.62 4.07
C ARG A 49 4.40 -11.21 2.76
N ASP A 50 3.81 -12.33 2.31
CA ASP A 50 4.17 -12.98 1.04
C ASP A 50 3.93 -12.03 -0.15
N GLU A 51 2.87 -11.22 -0.13
CA GLU A 51 2.60 -10.22 -1.15
C GLU A 51 3.63 -9.08 -1.13
N LEU A 52 3.97 -8.58 0.05
CA LEU A 52 5.02 -7.57 0.19
C LEU A 52 6.37 -8.11 -0.32
N ASP A 53 6.71 -9.36 0.04
CA ASP A 53 7.94 -10.03 -0.41
C ASP A 53 7.96 -10.18 -1.95
N SER A 54 6.82 -10.52 -2.55
CA SER A 54 6.67 -10.60 -4.02
C SER A 54 6.94 -9.25 -4.69
N HIS A 55 6.43 -8.15 -4.14
CA HIS A 55 6.69 -6.81 -4.65
C HIS A 55 8.13 -6.35 -4.40
N MET A 56 8.71 -6.65 -3.23
CA MET A 56 10.11 -6.36 -2.94
C MET A 56 11.05 -7.08 -3.92
N SER A 57 10.78 -8.34 -4.23
CA SER A 57 11.59 -9.11 -5.19
C SER A 57 11.59 -8.53 -6.61
N LYS A 58 10.51 -7.82 -6.97
CA LYS A 58 10.38 -7.10 -8.26
C LYS A 58 10.98 -5.70 -8.22
N GLY A 59 11.47 -5.26 -7.06
CA GLY A 59 12.01 -3.92 -6.87
C GLY A 59 10.96 -2.81 -6.88
N SER A 60 9.70 -3.10 -6.54
CA SER A 60 8.60 -2.12 -6.50
C SER A 60 8.89 -1.00 -5.53
N ASN A 61 8.34 0.18 -5.79
CA ASN A 61 8.31 1.27 -4.80
C ASN A 61 7.09 1.08 -3.90
N PHE A 62 7.22 1.33 -2.60
CA PHE A 62 6.09 1.38 -1.68
C PHE A 62 5.78 2.80 -1.25
N VAL A 63 4.51 3.15 -1.22
CA VAL A 63 4.00 4.33 -0.54
C VAL A 63 3.12 3.87 0.61
N VAL A 64 3.47 4.30 1.82
CA VAL A 64 2.82 3.87 3.07
C VAL A 64 2.50 5.09 3.92
N GLY A 65 1.42 5.00 4.70
CA GLY A 65 1.06 6.04 5.65
C GLY A 65 1.90 5.98 6.92
N ASP A 66 1.70 6.96 7.79
CA ASP A 66 2.34 7.11 9.10
C ASP A 66 1.38 6.89 10.27
N ALA A 67 0.16 6.41 10.00
CA ALA A 67 -0.83 6.17 11.03
C ALA A 67 -0.41 5.00 11.95
N PRO A 68 -0.88 4.97 13.20
CA PRO A 68 -0.74 3.77 14.02
C PRO A 68 -1.46 2.59 13.34
N GLY A 69 -1.13 1.38 13.77
CA GLY A 69 -1.77 0.18 13.25
C GLY A 69 -1.07 -0.42 12.05
N ILE A 70 -1.81 -0.75 11.00
CA ILE A 70 -1.29 -1.46 9.82
C ILE A 70 -0.16 -0.68 9.14
N ASP A 71 -0.26 0.63 9.01
CA ASP A 71 0.79 1.44 8.40
C ASP A 71 2.14 1.22 9.10
N ARG A 72 2.16 1.22 10.43
CA ARG A 72 3.38 0.93 11.21
C ARG A 72 3.87 -0.50 11.04
N GLN A 73 2.97 -1.48 11.09
CA GLN A 73 3.35 -2.88 10.91
C GLN A 73 3.97 -3.14 9.54
N VAL A 74 3.44 -2.51 8.49
CA VAL A 74 4.00 -2.57 7.15
C VAL A 74 5.38 -1.92 7.10
N GLN A 75 5.52 -0.73 7.68
CA GLN A 75 6.81 -0.06 7.76
C GLN A 75 7.85 -0.89 8.52
N ASP A 76 7.49 -1.43 9.68
CA ASP A 76 8.38 -2.27 10.49
C ASP A 76 8.79 -3.54 9.73
N TYR A 77 7.85 -4.15 9.00
CA TYR A 77 8.14 -5.31 8.17
C TYR A 77 9.11 -4.99 7.03
N LEU A 78 8.86 -3.93 6.27
CA LEU A 78 9.75 -3.50 5.18
C LEU A 78 11.15 -3.14 5.71
N ASN A 79 11.20 -2.48 6.87
CA ASN A 79 12.46 -2.14 7.54
C ASN A 79 13.22 -3.39 8.02
N SER A 80 12.52 -4.40 8.53
CA SER A 80 13.13 -5.68 8.94
C SER A 80 13.78 -6.46 7.79
N LYS A 81 13.42 -6.11 6.55
CA LYS A 81 13.96 -6.66 5.30
C LYS A 81 15.02 -5.74 4.66
N ASP A 82 15.43 -4.68 5.34
CA ASP A 82 16.36 -3.66 4.82
C ASP A 82 15.90 -3.07 3.47
N TYR A 83 14.57 -3.03 3.24
CA TYR A 83 14.04 -2.56 1.98
C TYR A 83 14.09 -1.04 1.88
N THR A 84 14.62 -0.50 0.78
CA THR A 84 14.94 0.94 0.66
C THR A 84 13.97 1.74 -0.21
N ASN A 85 13.22 1.09 -1.11
CA ASN A 85 12.32 1.78 -2.04
C ASN A 85 10.97 2.09 -1.36
N VAL A 86 11.00 2.90 -0.32
CA VAL A 86 9.82 3.27 0.49
C VAL A 86 9.73 4.79 0.61
N VAL A 87 8.52 5.32 0.47
CA VAL A 87 8.17 6.71 0.78
C VAL A 87 7.06 6.70 1.83
N VAL A 88 7.30 7.38 2.93
CA VAL A 88 6.32 7.50 4.02
C VAL A 88 5.55 8.81 3.89
N TYR A 89 4.23 8.72 3.84
CA TYR A 89 3.32 9.86 3.77
C TYR A 89 2.69 10.14 5.12
N GLY A 90 2.63 11.40 5.49
CA GLY A 90 1.96 11.85 6.70
C GLY A 90 1.11 13.09 6.46
N PRO A 91 0.02 13.30 7.21
CA PRO A 91 -0.77 14.52 7.12
C PRO A 91 -0.04 15.67 7.83
N GLY A 92 -0.15 16.89 7.28
CA GLY A 92 0.44 18.10 7.83
C GLY A 92 1.88 18.33 7.40
N LYS A 93 2.65 19.03 8.21
CA LYS A 93 4.01 19.53 7.86
C LYS A 93 5.13 18.52 8.09
N ALA A 94 4.87 17.41 8.78
CA ALA A 94 5.85 16.37 9.06
C ALA A 94 5.16 15.01 9.22
N VAL A 95 5.84 13.92 8.87
CA VAL A 95 5.36 12.57 9.17
C VAL A 95 5.51 12.29 10.67
N ARG A 96 4.53 11.60 11.24
CA ARG A 96 4.48 11.26 12.68
C ARG A 96 5.35 10.07 13.02
N TYR A 97 5.58 9.18 12.06
CA TYR A 97 6.36 7.96 12.23
C TYR A 97 7.02 7.55 10.92
N SER A 98 8.29 7.16 11.01
CA SER A 98 9.01 6.45 9.97
C SER A 98 9.91 5.39 10.61
N ALA A 99 9.74 4.12 10.24
CA ALA A 99 10.52 3.00 10.78
C ALA A 99 12.00 3.08 10.39
N ASN A 100 12.33 3.78 9.31
CA ASN A 100 13.69 3.98 8.85
C ASN A 100 13.93 5.45 8.52
N LYS A 101 14.89 6.05 9.22
CA LYS A 101 15.27 7.47 9.04
C LYS A 101 15.85 7.80 7.65
N ASN A 102 16.30 6.79 6.91
CA ASN A 102 16.85 6.96 5.56
C ASN A 102 15.78 6.90 4.47
N TRP A 103 14.54 6.54 4.79
CA TRP A 103 13.45 6.56 3.84
C TRP A 103 13.03 7.99 3.52
N LYS A 104 12.57 8.18 2.30
CA LYS A 104 11.93 9.42 1.90
C LYS A 104 10.64 9.63 2.68
N THR A 105 10.43 10.85 3.15
CA THR A 105 9.16 11.26 3.75
C THR A 105 8.47 12.30 2.88
N ASN A 106 7.16 12.23 2.80
CA ASN A 106 6.33 13.18 2.07
C ASN A 106 5.17 13.67 2.97
N PRO A 107 5.39 14.73 3.74
CA PRO A 107 4.31 15.37 4.49
C PRO A 107 3.34 16.04 3.51
N VAL A 108 2.04 15.84 3.72
CA VAL A 108 0.97 16.40 2.89
C VAL A 108 0.22 17.44 3.71
N ASP A 109 0.56 18.69 3.49
CA ASP A 109 -0.12 19.80 4.14
C ASP A 109 -1.45 20.10 3.42
N ALA A 110 -2.49 20.35 4.20
CA ALA A 110 -3.83 20.60 3.71
C ALA A 110 -4.49 21.71 4.56
N PRO A 111 -3.95 22.95 4.47
CA PRO A 111 -4.36 24.05 5.32
C PRO A 111 -5.83 24.49 5.09
N GLU A 112 -6.43 24.06 3.98
CA GLU A 112 -7.83 24.29 3.65
C GLU A 112 -8.81 23.50 4.54
N PHE A 113 -8.32 22.50 5.28
CA PHE A 113 -9.12 21.67 6.18
C PHE A 113 -8.71 21.86 7.63
N GLU A 114 -9.68 21.69 8.53
CA GLU A 114 -9.39 21.66 9.97
C GLU A 114 -8.43 20.51 10.29
N MET A 115 -7.36 20.82 11.01
CA MET A 115 -6.35 19.84 11.41
C MET A 115 -6.97 18.70 12.23
N GLY A 116 -6.75 17.47 11.79
CA GLY A 116 -7.32 16.27 12.41
C GLY A 116 -8.69 15.86 11.87
N SER A 117 -9.33 16.68 11.01
CA SER A 117 -10.58 16.30 10.34
C SER A 117 -10.36 15.08 9.42
N LYS A 118 -11.47 14.42 9.05
CA LYS A 118 -11.43 13.28 8.12
C LYS A 118 -10.87 13.68 6.76
N GLU A 119 -11.21 14.86 6.29
CA GLU A 119 -10.76 15.44 5.03
C GLU A 119 -9.25 15.72 5.06
N TRP A 120 -8.77 16.33 6.14
CA TRP A 120 -7.36 16.59 6.35
C TRP A 120 -6.53 15.30 6.38
N LEU A 121 -7.01 14.28 7.12
CA LEU A 121 -6.35 12.97 7.18
C LEU A 121 -6.39 12.23 5.83
N ALA A 122 -7.47 12.39 5.06
CA ALA A 122 -7.64 11.72 3.78
C ALA A 122 -6.76 12.30 2.66
N LYS A 123 -6.25 13.53 2.81
CA LYS A 123 -5.47 14.20 1.76
C LYS A 123 -4.22 13.41 1.37
N LYS A 124 -3.48 12.90 2.37
CA LYS A 124 -2.32 12.04 2.11
C LYS A 124 -2.69 10.75 1.37
N ASP A 125 -3.86 10.17 1.69
CA ASP A 125 -4.33 8.93 1.06
C ASP A 125 -4.68 9.17 -0.41
N ILE A 126 -5.25 10.33 -0.72
CA ILE A 126 -5.52 10.75 -2.10
C ILE A 126 -4.21 10.87 -2.87
N GLU A 127 -3.21 11.51 -2.29
CA GLU A 127 -1.90 11.64 -2.94
C GLU A 127 -1.20 10.31 -3.16
N MET A 128 -1.20 9.42 -2.14
CA MET A 128 -0.68 8.08 -2.28
C MET A 128 -1.41 7.29 -3.37
N SER A 129 -2.75 7.44 -3.45
CA SER A 129 -3.54 6.82 -4.51
C SER A 129 -3.14 7.34 -5.90
N ASN A 130 -2.86 8.63 -6.04
CA ASN A 130 -2.51 9.24 -7.33
C ASN A 130 -1.16 8.75 -7.86
N VAL A 131 -0.14 8.65 -7.00
CA VAL A 131 1.23 8.28 -7.41
C VAL A 131 1.44 6.77 -7.56
N SER A 132 0.51 5.95 -7.08
CA SER A 132 0.60 4.49 -7.17
C SER A 132 -0.06 3.97 -8.44
N ASN A 133 0.34 2.80 -8.92
CA ASN A 133 -0.33 2.05 -9.97
C ASN A 133 -0.89 0.71 -9.47
N LYS A 134 -0.59 0.34 -8.23
CA LYS A 134 -1.12 -0.84 -7.55
C LYS A 134 -1.50 -0.52 -6.11
N GLY A 135 -2.36 -1.34 -5.53
CA GLY A 135 -2.76 -1.25 -4.14
C GLY A 135 -2.74 -2.58 -3.41
N ILE A 136 -2.40 -2.52 -2.13
CA ILE A 136 -2.61 -3.59 -1.16
C ILE A 136 -3.43 -2.97 -0.03
N ALA A 137 -4.60 -3.52 0.24
CA ALA A 137 -5.47 -3.05 1.29
C ALA A 137 -5.67 -4.14 2.34
N ILE A 138 -5.48 -3.79 3.61
CA ILE A 138 -5.71 -4.68 4.74
C ILE A 138 -6.90 -4.14 5.53
N VAL A 139 -8.04 -4.80 5.39
CA VAL A 139 -9.33 -4.40 5.94
C VAL A 139 -9.66 -5.29 7.13
N LEU A 140 -9.99 -4.67 8.26
CA LEU A 140 -10.48 -5.36 9.43
C LEU A 140 -12.01 -5.33 9.47
N ASP A 141 -12.64 -6.40 9.95
CA ASP A 141 -14.11 -6.57 10.02
C ASP A 141 -14.86 -5.38 10.63
N ASN A 142 -14.29 -4.77 11.67
CA ASN A 142 -14.98 -3.79 12.51
C ASN A 142 -14.73 -2.33 12.13
N GLY A 143 -14.19 -2.06 10.95
CA GLY A 143 -13.89 -0.67 10.63
C GLY A 143 -13.00 -0.55 9.42
N SER A 144 -12.36 0.51 9.18
CA SER A 144 -11.53 0.79 8.00
C SER A 144 -12.33 1.44 6.86
N SER A 145 -13.30 2.29 7.22
CA SER A 145 -14.00 3.09 6.20
C SER A 145 -13.01 3.90 5.34
N ALA A 146 -11.90 4.37 5.92
CA ALA A 146 -10.83 5.04 5.18
C ALA A 146 -10.12 4.09 4.21
N THR A 147 -9.78 2.87 4.66
CA THR A 147 -9.14 1.86 3.81
C THR A 147 -10.06 1.45 2.65
N ARG A 148 -11.36 1.25 2.90
CA ARG A 148 -12.32 0.94 1.83
C ARG A 148 -12.44 2.08 0.81
N LYS A 149 -12.46 3.34 1.25
CA LYS A 149 -12.40 4.50 0.35
C LYS A 149 -11.12 4.55 -0.48
N ASN A 150 -9.99 4.08 0.04
CA ASN A 150 -8.74 3.98 -0.71
C ASN A 150 -8.84 2.89 -1.78
N VAL A 151 -9.45 1.74 -1.46
CA VAL A 151 -9.75 0.68 -2.44
C VAL A 151 -10.62 1.23 -3.55
N ASP A 152 -11.73 1.90 -3.22
CA ASP A 152 -12.65 2.49 -4.20
C ASP A 152 -11.91 3.47 -5.14
N ARG A 153 -11.09 4.38 -4.60
CA ARG A 153 -10.29 5.31 -5.42
C ARG A 153 -9.37 4.62 -6.41
N LEU A 154 -8.73 3.54 -5.98
CA LEU A 154 -7.82 2.80 -6.85
C LEU A 154 -8.58 2.05 -7.94
N ILE A 155 -9.72 1.44 -7.60
CA ILE A 155 -10.60 0.74 -8.55
C ILE A 155 -11.17 1.74 -9.57
N ASP A 156 -11.66 2.90 -9.12
CA ASP A 156 -12.20 3.94 -9.99
C ASP A 156 -11.14 4.52 -10.95
N ALA A 157 -9.87 4.48 -10.52
CA ALA A 157 -8.73 4.85 -11.35
C ALA A 157 -8.18 3.68 -12.20
N TYR A 158 -8.90 2.56 -12.30
CA TYR A 158 -8.48 1.35 -13.05
C TYR A 158 -7.12 0.79 -12.63
N LYS A 159 -6.79 0.86 -11.34
CA LYS A 159 -5.55 0.32 -10.78
C LYS A 159 -5.80 -1.06 -10.17
N ASP A 160 -4.79 -1.92 -10.24
CA ASP A 160 -4.85 -3.24 -9.60
C ASP A 160 -4.82 -3.08 -8.08
N VAL A 161 -5.80 -3.66 -7.38
CA VAL A 161 -5.87 -3.66 -5.92
C VAL A 161 -6.07 -5.06 -5.40
N LYS A 162 -5.24 -5.45 -4.45
CA LYS A 162 -5.39 -6.69 -3.70
C LYS A 162 -5.90 -6.37 -2.29
N VAL A 163 -7.02 -6.97 -1.92
CA VAL A 163 -7.68 -6.71 -0.63
C VAL A 163 -7.56 -7.96 0.25
N TYR A 164 -7.04 -7.78 1.45
CA TYR A 164 -6.98 -8.79 2.50
C TYR A 164 -7.98 -8.42 3.58
N GLU A 165 -9.01 -9.23 3.74
CA GLU A 165 -9.97 -9.07 4.81
C GLU A 165 -9.56 -9.96 5.99
N LEU A 166 -9.44 -9.35 7.18
CA LEU A 166 -9.06 -10.01 8.40
C LEU A 166 -10.24 -9.96 9.37
N ASN A 167 -10.58 -11.11 9.97
CA ASN A 167 -11.55 -11.16 11.06
C ASN A 167 -10.94 -10.59 12.36
N ALA A 168 -11.76 -10.48 13.42
CA ALA A 168 -11.32 -10.00 14.74
C ALA A 168 -10.21 -10.85 15.35
N LEU A 169 -10.07 -12.12 14.95
CA LEU A 169 -8.98 -13.02 15.35
C LEU A 169 -7.73 -12.82 14.49
N GLY A 170 -7.81 -11.97 13.45
CA GLY A 170 -6.75 -11.74 12.49
C GLY A 170 -6.47 -12.97 11.61
N GLU A 171 -7.41 -13.88 11.52
CA GLU A 171 -7.42 -14.96 10.56
C GLU A 171 -7.91 -14.42 9.22
N GLU A 172 -7.29 -14.88 8.14
CA GLU A 172 -7.71 -14.52 6.80
C GLU A 172 -9.08 -15.12 6.52
N TYR A 173 -10.01 -14.29 6.05
CA TYR A 173 -11.13 -14.82 5.28
C TYR A 173 -10.61 -15.24 3.92
N ASP A 174 -10.90 -16.42 3.49
CA ASP A 174 -10.52 -17.05 2.22
C ASP A 174 -11.29 -16.42 1.04
N SER A 175 -11.40 -15.08 1.03
CA SER A 175 -12.10 -14.35 -0.02
C SER A 175 -11.17 -13.36 -0.70
N TRP A 176 -10.51 -13.87 -1.72
CA TRP A 176 -9.96 -13.02 -2.75
C TRP A 176 -11.14 -12.38 -3.52
N ILE A 177 -11.47 -11.15 -3.20
CA ILE A 177 -12.44 -10.37 -3.99
C ILE A 177 -11.68 -9.86 -5.20
N ASP A 178 -11.91 -10.48 -6.36
CA ASP A 178 -11.56 -9.91 -7.64
C ASP A 178 -12.38 -8.63 -7.81
N PRO A 179 -11.77 -7.43 -7.74
CA PRO A 179 -12.51 -6.18 -7.83
C PRO A 179 -13.20 -5.98 -9.18
N GLN A 180 -12.85 -6.77 -10.20
CA GLN A 180 -13.49 -6.77 -11.51
C GLN A 180 -14.82 -7.58 -11.50
N LYS A 181 -15.01 -8.49 -10.55
CA LYS A 181 -16.25 -9.33 -10.47
C LYS A 181 -17.38 -8.70 -9.65
N GLY A 182 -17.10 -7.65 -8.87
CA GLY A 182 -18.11 -6.97 -8.04
C GLY A 182 -18.99 -5.95 -8.76
N LYS A 183 -18.73 -5.67 -10.03
CA LYS A 183 -19.57 -4.80 -10.88
C LYS A 183 -20.45 -5.64 -11.79
N SER A 184 -21.32 -6.49 -11.23
CA SER A 184 -22.45 -6.99 -11.98
C SER A 184 -23.54 -5.91 -12.04
N LYS A 185 -23.94 -5.60 -13.27
CA LYS A 185 -24.88 -4.60 -13.80
C LYS A 185 -26.12 -4.35 -12.94
#